data_bcbb2006fdc3b7935b19a2a267e8c631
#
_entry.id   bcbb2006fdc3b7935b19a2a267e8c631
#
_cell.length_a   1.000
_cell.length_b   1.000
_cell.length_c   1.000
_cell.angle_alpha   90.00
_cell.angle_beta   90.00
_cell.angle_gamma   90.00
#
_symmetry.space_group_name_H-M   'P 1'
#
loop_
_entity.id
_entity.type
_entity.pdbx_description
1 polymer ?
#
loop_
_entity_poly.entity_id
_entity_poly.type
_entity_poly.pdbx_seq_one_letter_code
_entity_poly.pdbx_strand_id
1 'polypeptide(L)'
;KARELIFTSGLTEANMIAIVGTARALELRNRSLQNTHWIVSSIEHSSVLQSFVEIERMGGTVSHVDPESNGIVTVERIVNTLRPNTVFASVGWGNNEIGTIQPISKIARTLRSYGKVNNSQILFHCDAGQAPLYRASHVHTLGVDMFALGSGKLYGPRGIGCLYLSNQSNVAPISFGGGQERGLRPGTED
;
A
#
# COMPACT_ATOMS: atom_id res chain seq x y z
N LYS A 1 3.40 10.76 -13.67
CA LYS A 1 4.42 11.83 -13.79
C LYS A 1 5.64 11.44 -12.98
N ALA A 2 6.86 11.89 -13.35
CA ALA A 2 8.10 11.56 -12.59
C ALA A 2 7.99 11.87 -11.09
N ARG A 3 7.34 12.96 -10.72
CA ARG A 3 7.11 13.35 -9.31
C ARG A 3 6.20 12.40 -8.51
N GLU A 4 5.54 11.45 -9.16
CA GLU A 4 4.68 10.45 -8.52
C GLU A 4 5.44 9.16 -8.21
N LEU A 5 6.72 9.09 -8.60
CA LEU A 5 7.56 7.92 -8.37
C LEU A 5 8.63 8.22 -7.32
N ILE A 6 8.93 7.23 -6.50
CA ILE A 6 10.04 7.20 -5.55
C ILE A 6 10.81 5.91 -5.80
N PHE A 7 12.09 6.04 -6.11
CA PHE A 7 12.97 4.88 -6.21
C PHE A 7 13.40 4.38 -4.83
N THR A 8 13.44 3.08 -4.68
CA THR A 8 13.76 2.39 -3.42
C THR A 8 14.77 1.28 -3.68
N SER A 9 15.33 0.69 -2.62
CA SER A 9 16.23 -0.45 -2.73
C SER A 9 15.54 -1.78 -3.10
N GLY A 10 14.21 -1.77 -3.20
CA GLY A 10 13.41 -2.94 -3.55
C GLY A 10 11.96 -2.82 -3.09
N LEU A 11 11.18 -3.86 -3.37
CA LEU A 11 9.76 -3.91 -3.06
C LEU A 11 9.47 -3.81 -1.56
N THR A 12 10.31 -4.43 -0.72
CA THR A 12 10.16 -4.38 0.74
C THR A 12 10.22 -2.94 1.27
N GLU A 13 11.19 -2.14 0.81
CA GLU A 13 11.31 -0.74 1.20
C GLU A 13 10.13 0.08 0.65
N ALA A 14 9.69 -0.19 -0.58
CA ALA A 14 8.53 0.48 -1.18
C ALA A 14 7.26 0.24 -0.35
N ASN A 15 6.99 -1.00 0.06
CA ASN A 15 5.87 -1.35 0.93
C ASN A 15 5.96 -0.64 2.30
N MET A 16 7.15 -0.64 2.91
CA MET A 16 7.38 0.01 4.21
C MET A 16 7.17 1.52 4.13
N ILE A 17 7.68 2.20 3.10
CA ILE A 17 7.45 3.63 2.89
C ILE A 17 5.96 3.92 2.71
N ALA A 18 5.25 3.11 1.94
CA ALA A 18 3.81 3.30 1.72
C ALA A 18 3.02 3.19 3.04
N ILE A 19 3.28 2.17 3.84
CA ILE A 19 2.48 1.84 5.02
C ILE A 19 2.93 2.68 6.23
N VAL A 20 4.19 2.50 6.66
CA VAL A 20 4.74 3.20 7.85
C VAL A 20 4.91 4.69 7.58
N GLY A 21 5.30 5.08 6.36
CA GLY A 21 5.38 6.48 5.97
C GLY A 21 4.03 7.20 6.01
N THR A 22 2.93 6.51 5.70
CA THR A 22 1.56 7.05 5.86
C THR A 22 1.23 7.27 7.33
N ALA A 23 1.53 6.31 8.19
CA ALA A 23 1.31 6.43 9.64
C ALA A 23 2.06 7.64 10.22
N ARG A 24 3.36 7.77 9.90
CA ARG A 24 4.15 8.91 10.32
C ARG A 24 3.62 10.25 9.79
N ALA A 25 3.11 10.28 8.57
CA ALA A 25 2.51 11.49 8.02
C ALA A 25 1.22 11.90 8.76
N LEU A 26 0.47 10.95 9.30
CA LEU A 26 -0.68 11.23 10.17
C LEU A 26 -0.23 11.80 11.51
N GLU A 27 0.78 11.21 12.15
CA GLU A 27 1.33 11.70 13.43
C GLU A 27 1.89 13.12 13.30
N LEU A 28 2.64 13.42 12.23
CA LEU A 28 3.18 14.76 11.97
C LEU A 28 2.08 15.83 11.77
N ARG A 29 0.85 15.39 11.47
CA ARG A 29 -0.34 16.26 11.42
C ARG A 29 -1.12 16.27 12.73
N ASN A 30 -0.52 15.82 13.83
CA ASN A 30 -1.15 15.69 15.15
C ASN A 30 -2.39 14.78 15.16
N ARG A 31 -2.45 13.82 14.23
CA ARG A 31 -3.51 12.82 14.18
C ARG A 31 -3.03 11.54 14.87
N SER A 32 -3.54 11.27 16.05
CA SER A 32 -3.21 10.04 16.78
C SER A 32 -3.64 8.80 16.00
N LEU A 33 -2.77 7.80 15.93
CA LEU A 33 -3.08 6.51 15.28
C LEU A 33 -4.08 5.68 16.07
N GLN A 34 -4.24 5.90 17.38
CA GLN A 34 -5.23 5.20 18.24
C GLN A 34 -6.67 5.33 17.73
N ASN A 35 -6.95 6.41 16.98
CA ASN A 35 -8.26 6.65 16.39
C ASN A 35 -8.32 6.28 14.90
N THR A 36 -7.39 5.47 14.41
CA THR A 36 -7.34 5.04 13.00
C THR A 36 -7.52 3.54 12.85
N HIS A 37 -8.21 3.17 11.78
CA HIS A 37 -8.39 1.78 11.40
C HIS A 37 -7.71 1.51 10.05
N TRP A 38 -7.04 0.36 9.97
CA TRP A 38 -6.22 -0.09 8.86
C TRP A 38 -6.66 -1.49 8.43
N ILE A 39 -6.74 -1.73 7.14
CA ILE A 39 -7.16 -3.01 6.57
C ILE A 39 -6.01 -3.62 5.77
N VAL A 40 -5.77 -4.91 5.97
CA VAL A 40 -4.77 -5.66 5.22
C VAL A 40 -5.32 -7.04 4.84
N SER A 41 -5.02 -7.51 3.65
CA SER A 41 -5.28 -8.91 3.28
C SER A 41 -4.38 -9.85 4.09
N SER A 42 -4.93 -10.97 4.58
CA SER A 42 -4.14 -11.93 5.38
C SER A 42 -3.13 -12.74 4.56
N ILE A 43 -3.23 -12.70 3.23
CA ILE A 43 -2.35 -13.41 2.30
C ILE A 43 -1.26 -12.53 1.69
N GLU A 44 -0.95 -11.42 2.33
CA GLU A 44 0.12 -10.51 1.89
C GLU A 44 1.51 -11.08 2.13
N HIS A 45 2.48 -10.56 1.37
CA HIS A 45 3.89 -10.82 1.64
C HIS A 45 4.30 -10.30 3.03
N SER A 46 5.29 -10.95 3.67
CA SER A 46 5.77 -10.59 5.01
C SER A 46 6.20 -9.12 5.14
N SER A 47 6.72 -8.49 4.08
CA SER A 47 7.06 -7.05 4.11
C SER A 47 5.86 -6.14 4.32
N VAL A 48 4.68 -6.55 3.87
CA VAL A 48 3.42 -5.85 4.12
C VAL A 48 2.92 -6.18 5.52
N LEU A 49 2.78 -7.46 5.86
CA LEU A 49 2.25 -7.89 7.17
C LEU A 49 3.07 -7.33 8.34
N GLN A 50 4.40 -7.37 8.27
CA GLN A 50 5.26 -6.81 9.33
C GLN A 50 5.14 -5.29 9.44
N SER A 51 4.89 -4.59 8.33
CA SER A 51 4.61 -3.15 8.37
C SER A 51 3.29 -2.86 9.10
N PHE A 52 2.27 -3.73 8.97
CA PHE A 52 1.02 -3.60 9.73
C PHE A 52 1.17 -3.95 11.21
N VAL A 53 2.05 -4.90 11.57
CA VAL A 53 2.43 -5.12 12.98
C VAL A 53 3.03 -3.84 13.60
N GLU A 54 3.82 -3.09 12.83
CA GLU A 54 4.34 -1.81 13.29
C GLU A 54 3.23 -0.76 13.46
N ILE A 55 2.21 -0.73 12.58
CA ILE A 55 1.03 0.13 12.76
C ILE A 55 0.32 -0.17 14.10
N GLU A 56 0.18 -1.45 14.45
CA GLU A 56 -0.40 -1.84 15.76
C GLU A 56 0.46 -1.34 16.93
N ARG A 57 1.79 -1.47 16.85
CA ARG A 57 2.71 -0.94 17.87
C ARG A 57 2.62 0.58 18.02
N MET A 58 2.38 1.29 16.92
CA MET A 58 2.14 2.72 16.91
C MET A 58 0.73 3.12 17.42
N GLY A 59 -0.11 2.13 17.76
CA GLY A 59 -1.44 2.31 18.34
C GLY A 59 -2.60 2.29 17.35
N GLY A 60 -2.35 2.04 16.05
CA GLY A 60 -3.40 1.85 15.05
C GLY A 60 -4.17 0.55 15.24
N THR A 61 -5.44 0.53 14.87
CA THR A 61 -6.24 -0.71 14.86
C THR A 61 -6.14 -1.36 13.49
N VAL A 62 -5.71 -2.62 13.44
CA VAL A 62 -5.58 -3.38 12.18
C VAL A 62 -6.65 -4.46 12.10
N SER A 63 -7.26 -4.61 10.93
CA SER A 63 -8.13 -5.76 10.60
C SER A 63 -7.55 -6.53 9.42
N HIS A 64 -7.41 -7.82 9.61
CA HIS A 64 -7.00 -8.75 8.56
C HIS A 64 -8.22 -9.27 7.81
N VAL A 65 -8.17 -9.24 6.48
CA VAL A 65 -9.23 -9.75 5.61
C VAL A 65 -8.78 -11.05 4.97
N ASP A 66 -9.41 -12.14 5.38
CA ASP A 66 -9.14 -13.45 4.80
C ASP A 66 -9.74 -13.57 3.39
N PRO A 67 -9.07 -14.26 2.48
CA PRO A 67 -9.64 -14.59 1.18
C PRO A 67 -10.77 -15.64 1.30
N GLU A 68 -11.56 -15.79 0.26
CA GLU A 68 -12.43 -16.95 0.07
C GLU A 68 -11.60 -18.22 -0.19
N SER A 69 -12.24 -19.39 -0.20
CA SER A 69 -11.58 -20.68 -0.45
C SER A 69 -10.83 -20.76 -1.79
N ASN A 70 -11.18 -19.90 -2.74
CA ASN A 70 -10.49 -19.75 -4.02
C ASN A 70 -9.30 -18.77 -3.98
N GLY A 71 -8.95 -18.26 -2.81
CA GLY A 71 -7.84 -17.31 -2.61
C GLY A 71 -8.14 -15.87 -3.01
N ILE A 72 -9.41 -15.52 -3.27
CA ILE A 72 -9.81 -14.15 -3.66
C ILE A 72 -10.31 -13.37 -2.44
N VAL A 73 -9.75 -12.21 -2.22
CA VAL A 73 -10.27 -11.19 -1.30
C VAL A 73 -11.40 -10.45 -2.00
N THR A 74 -12.63 -10.77 -1.61
CA THR A 74 -13.82 -10.21 -2.26
C THR A 74 -14.11 -8.79 -1.81
N VAL A 75 -14.82 -8.03 -2.65
CA VAL A 75 -15.30 -6.69 -2.31
C VAL A 75 -16.20 -6.74 -1.06
N GLU A 76 -17.02 -7.76 -0.94
CA GLU A 76 -17.92 -7.95 0.19
C GLU A 76 -17.14 -8.06 1.51
N ARG A 77 -16.08 -8.87 1.55
CA ARG A 77 -15.22 -8.98 2.75
C ARG A 77 -14.58 -7.65 3.12
N ILE A 78 -14.11 -6.88 2.14
CA ILE A 78 -13.57 -5.54 2.38
C ILE A 78 -14.66 -4.62 2.97
N VAL A 79 -15.88 -4.60 2.39
CA VAL A 79 -16.99 -3.76 2.87
C VAL A 79 -17.37 -4.10 4.30
N ASN A 80 -17.46 -5.38 4.64
CA ASN A 80 -17.81 -5.85 5.98
C ASN A 80 -16.74 -5.51 7.04
N THR A 81 -15.51 -5.19 6.60
CA THR A 81 -14.41 -4.79 7.48
C THR A 81 -14.30 -3.27 7.64
N LEU A 82 -14.90 -2.47 6.74
CA LEU A 82 -14.81 -1.01 6.79
C LEU A 82 -15.43 -0.43 8.06
N ARG A 83 -14.77 0.60 8.60
CA ARG A 83 -15.23 1.38 9.76
C ARG A 83 -15.19 2.88 9.43
N PRO A 84 -15.95 3.73 10.13
CA PRO A 84 -15.93 5.18 9.89
C PRO A 84 -14.54 5.82 10.00
N ASN A 85 -13.67 5.25 10.82
CA ASN A 85 -12.29 5.69 11.03
C ASN A 85 -11.26 4.92 10.19
N THR A 86 -11.68 4.16 9.17
CA THR A 86 -10.75 3.50 8.24
C THR A 86 -10.01 4.55 7.42
N VAL A 87 -8.66 4.49 7.45
CA VAL A 87 -7.78 5.44 6.75
C VAL A 87 -6.93 4.80 5.66
N PHE A 88 -6.74 3.48 5.72
CA PHE A 88 -5.81 2.78 4.83
C PHE A 88 -6.28 1.35 4.57
N ALA A 89 -6.08 0.87 3.35
CA ALA A 89 -6.28 -0.52 2.97
C ALA A 89 -5.11 -1.00 2.10
N SER A 90 -4.68 -2.26 2.28
CA SER A 90 -3.64 -2.90 1.48
C SER A 90 -4.09 -4.26 0.99
N VAL A 91 -4.00 -4.46 -0.33
CA VAL A 91 -4.28 -5.75 -0.98
C VAL A 91 -3.27 -5.94 -2.11
N GLY A 92 -2.47 -6.99 -2.04
CA GLY A 92 -1.53 -7.37 -3.10
C GLY A 92 -2.27 -7.79 -4.37
N TRP A 93 -1.72 -7.44 -5.53
CA TRP A 93 -2.41 -7.70 -6.80
C TRP A 93 -2.33 -9.16 -7.23
N GLY A 94 -1.15 -9.75 -7.11
CA GLY A 94 -0.91 -11.15 -7.47
C GLY A 94 -0.20 -11.91 -6.35
N ASN A 95 -0.80 -12.99 -5.88
CA ASN A 95 -0.18 -13.82 -4.86
C ASN A 95 0.82 -14.79 -5.51
N ASN A 96 2.04 -14.84 -4.99
CA ASN A 96 3.13 -15.65 -5.54
C ASN A 96 3.07 -17.14 -5.16
N GLU A 97 2.27 -17.51 -4.17
CA GLU A 97 2.17 -18.89 -3.67
C GLU A 97 1.00 -19.63 -4.32
N ILE A 98 -0.16 -19.00 -4.40
CA ILE A 98 -1.39 -19.61 -4.91
C ILE A 98 -1.80 -19.12 -6.31
N GLY A 99 -1.08 -18.13 -6.88
CA GLY A 99 -1.28 -17.66 -8.25
C GLY A 99 -2.55 -16.83 -8.48
N THR A 100 -3.26 -16.43 -7.44
CA THR A 100 -4.50 -15.66 -7.55
C THR A 100 -4.24 -14.21 -7.92
N ILE A 101 -5.11 -13.64 -8.74
CA ILE A 101 -5.13 -12.20 -9.08
C ILE A 101 -6.30 -11.53 -8.39
N GLN A 102 -6.01 -10.57 -7.53
CA GLN A 102 -7.02 -9.87 -6.74
C GLN A 102 -7.76 -8.80 -7.56
N PRO A 103 -9.05 -8.54 -7.27
CA PRO A 103 -9.91 -7.62 -8.01
C PRO A 103 -9.64 -6.15 -7.63
N ILE A 104 -8.39 -5.67 -7.76
CA ILE A 104 -7.89 -4.38 -7.27
C ILE A 104 -8.78 -3.21 -7.70
N SER A 105 -9.13 -3.12 -8.97
CA SER A 105 -9.94 -1.99 -9.46
C SER A 105 -11.37 -1.98 -8.92
N LYS A 106 -11.94 -3.14 -8.56
CA LYS A 106 -13.25 -3.23 -7.91
C LYS A 106 -13.14 -2.76 -6.45
N ILE A 107 -12.12 -3.24 -5.72
CA ILE A 107 -11.82 -2.83 -4.35
C ILE A 107 -11.58 -1.31 -4.29
N ALA A 108 -10.74 -0.77 -5.17
CA ALA A 108 -10.44 0.66 -5.23
C ALA A 108 -11.70 1.52 -5.40
N ARG A 109 -12.60 1.13 -6.31
CA ARG A 109 -13.89 1.84 -6.51
C ARG A 109 -14.76 1.80 -5.27
N THR A 110 -14.82 0.66 -4.60
CA THR A 110 -15.61 0.48 -3.38
C THR A 110 -15.08 1.34 -2.23
N LEU A 111 -13.78 1.32 -1.97
CA LEU A 111 -13.14 2.16 -0.96
C LEU A 111 -13.41 3.66 -1.22
N ARG A 112 -13.29 4.07 -2.47
CA ARG A 112 -13.55 5.47 -2.87
C ARG A 112 -15.01 5.86 -2.71
N SER A 113 -15.95 4.97 -3.05
CA SER A 113 -17.38 5.19 -2.85
C SER A 113 -17.74 5.28 -1.38
N TYR A 114 -17.20 4.38 -0.55
CA TYR A 114 -17.39 4.41 0.89
C TYR A 114 -16.86 5.72 1.51
N GLY A 115 -15.65 6.12 1.11
CA GLY A 115 -15.04 7.37 1.57
C GLY A 115 -15.90 8.60 1.24
N LYS A 116 -16.48 8.66 0.03
CA LYS A 116 -17.36 9.75 -0.37
C LYS A 116 -18.62 9.83 0.50
N VAL A 117 -19.26 8.68 0.77
CA VAL A 117 -20.48 8.62 1.60
C VAL A 117 -20.20 9.04 3.04
N ASN A 118 -19.04 8.67 3.58
CA ASN A 118 -18.68 8.92 4.97
C ASN A 118 -17.79 10.16 5.18
N ASN A 119 -17.62 10.99 4.13
CA ASN A 119 -16.74 12.16 4.14
C ASN A 119 -15.34 11.85 4.69
N SER A 120 -14.79 10.72 4.28
CA SER A 120 -13.47 10.22 4.69
C SER A 120 -12.61 9.88 3.50
N GLN A 121 -11.29 9.87 3.69
CA GLN A 121 -10.33 9.43 2.69
C GLN A 121 -9.70 8.12 3.16
N ILE A 122 -9.81 7.08 2.34
CA ILE A 122 -9.14 5.80 2.55
C ILE A 122 -8.07 5.67 1.47
N LEU A 123 -6.80 5.65 1.86
CA LEU A 123 -5.70 5.41 0.93
C LEU A 123 -5.61 3.92 0.61
N PHE A 124 -5.46 3.59 -0.66
CA PHE A 124 -5.38 2.21 -1.12
C PHE A 124 -3.99 1.89 -1.66
N HIS A 125 -3.28 1.02 -0.93
CA HIS A 125 -1.98 0.46 -1.29
C HIS A 125 -2.13 -0.89 -1.98
N CYS A 126 -1.27 -1.13 -2.97
CA CYS A 126 -1.20 -2.39 -3.70
C CYS A 126 0.27 -2.83 -3.85
N ASP A 127 0.63 -3.95 -3.24
CA ASP A 127 1.86 -4.67 -3.58
C ASP A 127 1.67 -5.31 -4.97
N ALA A 128 2.46 -4.85 -5.93
CA ALA A 128 2.41 -5.29 -7.31
C ALA A 128 3.66 -6.04 -7.75
N GLY A 129 4.30 -6.74 -6.83
CA GLY A 129 5.53 -7.47 -7.12
C GLY A 129 5.41 -8.54 -8.20
N GLN A 130 4.25 -9.14 -8.38
CA GLN A 130 4.08 -10.29 -9.29
C GLN A 130 3.23 -9.98 -10.51
N ALA A 131 2.11 -9.30 -10.35
CA ALA A 131 1.10 -9.18 -11.39
C ALA A 131 1.48 -8.37 -12.64
N PRO A 132 2.37 -7.36 -12.60
CA PRO A 132 2.74 -6.56 -13.78
C PRO A 132 3.34 -7.34 -14.94
N LEU A 133 3.91 -8.52 -14.71
CA LEU A 133 4.39 -9.40 -15.78
C LEU A 133 3.26 -10.02 -16.61
N TYR A 134 2.07 -10.12 -16.02
CA TYR A 134 0.94 -10.88 -16.56
C TYR A 134 -0.28 -10.01 -16.85
N ARG A 135 -0.31 -8.77 -16.34
CA ARG A 135 -1.44 -7.86 -16.43
C ARG A 135 -1.01 -6.43 -16.74
N ALA A 136 -1.81 -5.74 -17.52
CA ALA A 136 -1.59 -4.32 -17.79
C ALA A 136 -1.67 -3.50 -16.50
N SER A 137 -0.58 -2.82 -16.14
CA SER A 137 -0.39 -2.14 -14.85
C SER A 137 -0.57 -0.63 -14.96
N HIS A 138 -1.74 -0.19 -15.44
CA HIS A 138 -2.08 1.23 -15.48
C HIS A 138 -2.67 1.66 -14.14
N VAL A 139 -1.90 2.36 -13.30
CA VAL A 139 -2.29 2.76 -11.94
C VAL A 139 -3.60 3.56 -11.88
N HIS A 140 -3.86 4.41 -12.88
CA HIS A 140 -5.13 5.16 -12.96
C HIS A 140 -6.33 4.26 -13.22
N THR A 141 -6.17 3.21 -14.04
CA THR A 141 -7.23 2.22 -14.32
C THR A 141 -7.46 1.31 -13.13
N LEU A 142 -6.39 0.95 -12.42
CA LEU A 142 -6.47 0.18 -11.17
C LEU A 142 -7.12 0.99 -10.06
N GLY A 143 -6.92 2.31 -10.07
CA GLY A 143 -7.49 3.23 -9.10
C GLY A 143 -6.82 3.17 -7.73
N VAL A 144 -5.58 2.71 -7.67
CA VAL A 144 -4.77 2.67 -6.46
C VAL A 144 -4.16 4.03 -6.16
N ASP A 145 -3.94 4.32 -4.88
CA ASP A 145 -3.25 5.53 -4.44
C ASP A 145 -1.74 5.28 -4.30
N MET A 146 -1.36 4.07 -3.95
CA MET A 146 0.02 3.63 -3.81
C MET A 146 0.23 2.29 -4.50
N PHE A 147 1.35 2.16 -5.25
CA PHE A 147 1.63 0.97 -6.03
C PHE A 147 3.11 0.63 -5.92
N ALA A 148 3.43 -0.47 -5.26
CA ALA A 148 4.80 -0.89 -4.98
C ALA A 148 5.30 -1.90 -6.00
N LEU A 149 6.49 -1.69 -6.53
CA LEU A 149 7.17 -2.50 -7.55
C LEU A 149 8.57 -2.88 -7.11
N GLY A 150 9.04 -4.04 -7.54
CA GLY A 150 10.42 -4.48 -7.36
C GLY A 150 10.99 -5.03 -8.65
N SER A 151 12.10 -4.47 -9.15
CA SER A 151 12.68 -4.82 -10.45
C SER A 151 13.09 -6.30 -10.55
N GLY A 152 13.58 -6.90 -9.45
CA GLY A 152 13.96 -8.30 -9.40
C GLY A 152 12.82 -9.30 -9.64
N LYS A 153 11.56 -8.84 -9.58
CA LYS A 153 10.37 -9.64 -9.95
C LYS A 153 9.92 -9.38 -11.40
N LEU A 154 10.56 -8.42 -12.08
CA LEU A 154 10.24 -7.98 -13.44
C LEU A 154 11.42 -8.21 -14.39
N TYR A 155 12.27 -9.21 -14.11
CA TYR A 155 13.49 -9.53 -14.84
C TYR A 155 14.54 -8.41 -14.87
N GLY A 156 14.41 -7.42 -14.00
CA GLY A 156 15.38 -6.34 -13.84
C GLY A 156 16.45 -6.65 -12.77
N PRO A 157 17.38 -5.71 -12.54
CA PRO A 157 18.44 -5.88 -11.55
C PRO A 157 17.86 -5.96 -10.14
N ARG A 158 18.56 -6.67 -9.24
CA ARG A 158 18.26 -6.65 -7.80
C ARG A 158 18.70 -5.32 -7.18
N GLY A 159 18.14 -4.99 -6.03
CA GLY A 159 18.50 -3.78 -5.30
C GLY A 159 17.74 -2.53 -5.76
N ILE A 160 16.77 -2.66 -6.65
CA ILE A 160 15.94 -1.54 -7.13
C ILE A 160 14.46 -1.87 -6.97
N GLY A 161 13.72 -0.90 -6.46
CA GLY A 161 12.27 -0.89 -6.40
C GLY A 161 11.72 0.49 -6.72
N CYS A 162 10.42 0.58 -6.80
CA CYS A 162 9.73 1.84 -7.05
C CYS A 162 8.39 1.87 -6.32
N LEU A 163 8.06 3.01 -5.73
CA LEU A 163 6.76 3.30 -5.17
C LEU A 163 6.10 4.41 -5.98
N TYR A 164 4.96 4.12 -6.58
CA TYR A 164 4.06 5.14 -7.10
C TYR A 164 3.21 5.72 -5.96
N LEU A 165 3.12 7.04 -5.93
CA LEU A 165 2.27 7.80 -5.02
C LEU A 165 1.33 8.70 -5.82
N SER A 166 0.03 8.55 -5.63
CA SER A 166 -0.95 9.49 -6.19
C SER A 166 -0.81 10.87 -5.54
N ASN A 167 -1.36 11.90 -6.17
CA ASN A 167 -1.36 13.25 -5.60
C ASN A 167 -2.15 13.35 -4.28
N GLN A 168 -2.95 12.35 -3.95
CA GLN A 168 -3.73 12.28 -2.71
C GLN A 168 -2.95 11.57 -1.59
N SER A 169 -1.90 10.83 -1.95
CA SER A 169 -1.06 10.12 -1.00
C SER A 169 -0.14 11.09 -0.29
N ASN A 170 -0.06 10.95 1.01
CA ASN A 170 0.88 11.69 1.82
C ASN A 170 1.67 10.71 2.69
N VAL A 171 2.97 10.68 2.48
CA VAL A 171 3.91 9.85 3.24
C VAL A 171 4.99 10.74 3.85
N ALA A 172 5.47 10.36 5.01
CA ALA A 172 6.63 10.97 5.64
C ALA A 172 7.84 10.03 5.53
N PRO A 173 9.06 10.57 5.55
CA PRO A 173 10.27 9.74 5.50
C PRO A 173 10.34 8.82 6.72
N ILE A 174 10.76 7.57 6.48
CA ILE A 174 10.99 6.56 7.53
C ILE A 174 12.49 6.36 7.80
N SER A 175 13.33 6.92 6.95
CA SER A 175 14.78 7.04 7.12
C SER A 175 15.19 8.50 6.92
N PHE A 176 16.34 8.90 7.50
CA PHE A 176 16.77 10.28 7.52
C PHE A 176 18.15 10.44 6.89
N GLY A 177 18.35 11.54 6.15
CA GLY A 177 19.60 11.81 5.44
C GLY A 177 19.50 13.00 4.50
N GLY A 178 20.03 12.88 3.29
CA GLY A 178 19.99 13.90 2.26
C GLY A 178 18.61 14.10 1.62
N GLY A 179 18.55 14.96 0.61
CA GLY A 179 17.30 15.33 -0.08
C GLY A 179 16.89 14.43 -1.24
N GLN A 180 17.56 13.27 -1.42
CA GLN A 180 17.24 12.34 -2.50
C GLN A 180 15.79 11.90 -2.42
N GLU A 181 15.20 11.55 -3.56
CA GLU A 181 13.78 11.18 -3.66
C GLU A 181 12.86 12.18 -2.91
N ARG A 182 13.15 13.46 -3.03
CA ARG A 182 12.41 14.57 -2.37
C ARG A 182 12.43 14.46 -0.83
N GLY A 183 13.50 13.92 -0.27
CA GLY A 183 13.64 13.69 1.17
C GLY A 183 12.86 12.51 1.72
N LEU A 184 12.14 11.76 0.87
CA LEU A 184 11.35 10.60 1.30
C LEU A 184 12.17 9.33 1.41
N ARG A 185 13.21 9.22 0.56
CA ARG A 185 14.16 8.09 0.59
C ARG A 185 15.56 8.64 0.38
N PRO A 186 16.27 9.04 1.46
CA PRO A 186 17.62 9.53 1.38
C PRO A 186 18.62 8.41 1.08
N GLY A 187 19.82 8.79 0.66
CA GLY A 187 20.91 7.90 0.29
C GLY A 187 21.28 8.06 -1.18
N THR A 188 22.58 7.90 -1.46
CA THR A 188 23.09 8.02 -2.84
C THR A 188 22.32 7.12 -3.79
N GLU A 189 21.90 7.68 -4.91
CA GLU A 189 21.21 6.98 -5.98
C GLU A 189 22.18 6.03 -6.70
N ASP A 190 21.68 4.87 -7.11
CA ASP A 190 22.45 3.89 -7.87
C ASP A 190 22.34 4.15 -9.39
#